data_e64f3996ea530deb5442c2782b19c485
#
_entry.id   e64f3996ea530deb5442c2782b19c485
#
_cell.length_a   1.000
_cell.length_b   1.000
_cell.length_c   1.000
_cell.angle_alpha   90.00
_cell.angle_beta   90.00
_cell.angle_gamma   90.00
#
_symmetry.space_group_name_H-M   'P 1'
#
loop_
_entity.id
_entity.type
_entity.pdbx_description
1 polymer ?
#
loop_
_entity_poly.entity_id
_entity_poly.type
_entity_poly.pdbx_seq_one_letter_code
_entity_poly.pdbx_strand_id
1 'polypeptide(L)'
;MNVPVVDYPGLSLHLTIARWPTPLGAHPTPPWLLDLLRLDAPAPLLASDELRSAVRDLLRRHGYRPTGRGKPSAEYLRAAVGEARLASINAAVDAGNVASLHSGLPISVVDLDRLRPPLRIDVPPAGSSYVFNRSGQSIDVGGLLSLGDEEGPCANAVKDAQRTKTDEGTSQVLVVVWGVAEPAGHAAATAGWLRELLVRAGAVVEVVG
;
A
#
# COMPACT_ATOMS: atom_id res chain seq x y z
N MET A 1 -12.79 -13.78 -0.99
CA MET A 1 -13.16 -12.60 -0.18
C MET A 1 -13.78 -11.58 -1.10
N ASN A 2 -14.92 -10.97 -0.75
CA ASN A 2 -15.53 -9.87 -1.51
C ASN A 2 -15.25 -8.54 -0.81
N VAL A 3 -14.73 -7.55 -1.55
CA VAL A 3 -14.46 -6.19 -1.05
C VAL A 3 -15.16 -5.21 -1.99
N PRO A 4 -16.38 -4.77 -1.64
CA PRO A 4 -17.09 -3.75 -2.43
C PRO A 4 -16.25 -2.49 -2.60
N VAL A 5 -16.23 -1.95 -3.81
CA VAL A 5 -15.50 -0.73 -4.15
C VAL A 5 -16.50 0.32 -4.59
N VAL A 6 -16.47 1.50 -3.98
CA VAL A 6 -17.26 2.65 -4.41
C VAL A 6 -16.88 3.03 -5.84
N ASP A 7 -17.85 3.51 -6.62
CA ASP A 7 -17.55 4.09 -7.94
C ASP A 7 -16.64 5.31 -7.77
N TYR A 8 -15.40 5.16 -8.25
CA TYR A 8 -14.36 6.18 -8.09
C TYR A 8 -13.64 6.39 -9.43
N PRO A 9 -14.06 7.35 -10.24
CA PRO A 9 -13.52 7.58 -11.57
C PRO A 9 -12.00 7.75 -11.57
N GLY A 10 -11.31 7.06 -12.47
CA GLY A 10 -9.85 7.11 -12.59
C GLY A 10 -9.09 6.20 -11.62
N LEU A 11 -9.76 5.45 -10.74
CA LEU A 11 -9.17 4.44 -9.90
C LEU A 11 -8.89 3.16 -10.71
N SER A 12 -7.73 2.57 -10.50
CA SER A 12 -7.37 1.21 -10.92
C SER A 12 -6.83 0.45 -9.71
N LEU A 13 -7.74 -0.13 -8.95
CA LEU A 13 -7.45 -0.79 -7.68
C LEU A 13 -7.11 -2.26 -7.91
N HIS A 14 -6.08 -2.76 -7.23
CA HIS A 14 -5.77 -4.19 -7.22
C HIS A 14 -5.56 -4.67 -5.80
N LEU A 15 -6.23 -5.77 -5.45
CA LEU A 15 -6.17 -6.40 -4.15
C LEU A 15 -5.53 -7.78 -4.28
N THR A 16 -4.61 -8.08 -3.38
CA THR A 16 -3.92 -9.38 -3.31
C THR A 16 -3.83 -9.83 -1.86
N ILE A 17 -4.21 -11.06 -1.58
CA ILE A 17 -3.90 -11.71 -0.32
C ILE A 17 -2.61 -12.50 -0.49
N ALA A 18 -1.69 -12.38 0.45
CA ALA A 18 -0.48 -13.17 0.51
C ALA A 18 -0.37 -13.88 1.86
N ARG A 19 -0.05 -15.18 1.83
CA ARG A 19 0.04 -16.03 3.03
C ARG A 19 1.38 -16.73 3.08
N TRP A 20 1.99 -16.75 4.25
CA TRP A 20 3.22 -17.51 4.55
C TRP A 20 2.89 -18.71 5.43
N PRO A 21 3.66 -19.82 5.31
CA PRO A 21 3.44 -21.02 6.11
C PRO A 21 3.73 -20.81 7.61
N THR A 22 4.54 -19.80 7.94
CA THR A 22 4.88 -19.39 9.31
C THR A 22 4.88 -17.86 9.42
N PRO A 23 4.82 -17.29 10.65
CA PRO A 23 4.80 -15.84 10.83
C PRO A 23 5.99 -15.11 10.18
N LEU A 24 5.78 -13.86 9.76
CA LEU A 24 6.77 -13.01 9.08
C LEU A 24 8.05 -12.80 9.91
N GLY A 25 7.97 -12.85 11.25
CA GLY A 25 9.14 -12.80 12.11
C GLY A 25 10.12 -13.97 11.92
N ALA A 26 9.66 -15.12 11.39
CA ALA A 26 10.48 -16.25 11.02
C ALA A 26 11.02 -16.17 9.57
N HIS A 27 10.62 -15.15 8.80
CA HIS A 27 10.99 -14.93 7.40
C HIS A 27 11.70 -13.60 7.23
N PRO A 28 13.03 -13.53 7.49
CA PRO A 28 13.78 -12.31 7.23
C PRO A 28 13.68 -11.93 5.76
N THR A 29 13.61 -10.65 5.48
CA THR A 29 13.58 -10.15 4.09
C THR A 29 14.79 -10.67 3.33
N PRO A 30 14.61 -11.38 2.20
CA PRO A 30 15.72 -11.93 1.44
C PRO A 30 16.65 -10.84 0.90
N PRO A 31 17.98 -11.05 0.86
CA PRO A 31 18.93 -10.04 0.37
C PRO A 31 18.60 -9.49 -1.02
N TRP A 32 18.17 -10.36 -1.96
CA TRP A 32 17.81 -9.93 -3.30
C TRP A 32 16.65 -8.92 -3.32
N LEU A 33 15.72 -8.98 -2.34
CA LEU A 33 14.60 -8.05 -2.22
C LEU A 33 15.07 -6.72 -1.62
N LEU A 34 15.99 -6.76 -0.66
CA LEU A 34 16.64 -5.55 -0.11
C LEU A 34 17.46 -4.81 -1.16
N ASP A 35 18.15 -5.54 -2.06
CA ASP A 35 18.91 -4.95 -3.16
C ASP A 35 18.03 -4.15 -4.14
N LEU A 36 16.73 -4.49 -4.22
CA LEU A 36 15.75 -3.76 -5.03
C LEU A 36 15.23 -2.49 -4.34
N LEU A 37 15.48 -2.26 -3.04
CA LEU A 37 15.11 -1.03 -2.32
C LEU A 37 16.10 0.12 -2.58
N ARG A 38 16.52 0.28 -3.81
CA ARG A 38 17.40 1.36 -4.28
C ARG A 38 16.78 2.02 -5.51
N LEU A 39 16.97 3.33 -5.66
CA LEU A 39 16.41 4.10 -6.78
C LEU A 39 16.99 3.70 -8.14
N ASP A 40 18.22 3.18 -8.16
CA ASP A 40 18.96 2.76 -9.35
C ASP A 40 18.89 1.24 -9.60
N ALA A 41 18.13 0.48 -8.79
CA ALA A 41 17.99 -0.95 -8.99
C ALA A 41 17.18 -1.25 -10.27
N PRO A 42 17.53 -2.32 -11.02
CA PRO A 42 16.78 -2.71 -12.19
C PRO A 42 15.35 -3.14 -11.82
N ALA A 43 14.35 -2.54 -12.48
CA ALA A 43 12.95 -2.85 -12.25
C ALA A 43 12.16 -2.80 -13.57
N PRO A 44 11.08 -3.58 -13.70
CA PRO A 44 10.26 -3.60 -14.92
C PRO A 44 9.35 -2.37 -15.05
N LEU A 45 9.28 -1.53 -14.02
CA LEU A 45 8.41 -0.37 -13.94
C LEU A 45 9.22 0.88 -13.64
N LEU A 46 8.70 2.03 -14.09
CA LEU A 46 9.34 3.32 -13.87
C LEU A 46 8.32 4.34 -13.38
N ALA A 47 8.59 4.91 -12.20
CA ALA A 47 7.82 6.04 -11.69
C ALA A 47 8.10 7.30 -12.52
N SER A 48 7.05 8.06 -12.85
CA SER A 48 7.16 9.32 -13.59
C SER A 48 6.47 10.48 -12.85
N ASP A 49 6.75 11.70 -13.29
CA ASP A 49 6.11 12.89 -12.75
C ASP A 49 4.64 12.98 -13.16
N GLU A 50 4.29 12.48 -14.35
CA GLU A 50 2.91 12.38 -14.83
C GLU A 50 2.10 11.45 -13.94
N LEU A 51 2.65 10.28 -13.61
CA LEU A 51 2.01 9.32 -12.71
C LEU A 51 1.84 9.91 -11.31
N ARG A 52 2.87 10.58 -10.78
CA ARG A 52 2.79 11.29 -9.50
C ARG A 52 1.67 12.32 -9.49
N SER A 53 1.50 13.08 -10.59
CA SER A 53 0.43 14.05 -10.73
C SER A 53 -0.94 13.35 -10.76
N ALA A 54 -1.08 12.28 -11.54
CA ALA A 54 -2.32 11.50 -11.63
C ALA A 54 -2.75 10.93 -10.27
N VAL A 55 -1.81 10.37 -9.50
CA VAL A 55 -2.09 9.89 -8.13
C VAL A 55 -2.57 11.03 -7.23
N ARG A 56 -1.92 12.19 -7.25
CA ARG A 56 -2.36 13.35 -6.46
C ARG A 56 -3.74 13.84 -6.88
N ASP A 57 -4.05 13.85 -8.17
CA ASP A 57 -5.34 14.27 -8.70
C ASP A 57 -6.45 13.29 -8.32
N LEU A 58 -6.14 11.98 -8.32
CA LEU A 58 -7.06 10.96 -7.79
C LEU A 58 -7.42 11.26 -6.32
N LEU A 59 -6.45 11.55 -5.47
CA LEU A 59 -6.68 11.82 -4.05
C LEU A 59 -7.46 13.12 -3.79
N ARG A 60 -7.41 14.10 -4.69
CA ARG A 60 -8.12 15.39 -4.54
C ARG A 60 -9.62 15.32 -4.82
N ARG A 61 -10.12 14.24 -5.43
CA ARG A 61 -11.49 14.17 -5.95
C ARG A 61 -12.60 14.49 -4.93
N HIS A 62 -12.37 14.12 -3.66
CA HIS A 62 -13.33 14.39 -2.58
C HIS A 62 -12.78 15.41 -1.57
N GLY A 63 -11.96 16.36 -2.05
CA GLY A 63 -11.49 17.49 -1.25
C GLY A 63 -10.23 17.21 -0.41
N TYR A 64 -9.66 15.99 -0.45
CA TYR A 64 -8.41 15.73 0.25
C TYR A 64 -7.26 16.58 -0.34
N ARG A 65 -6.34 17.02 0.52
CA ARG A 65 -5.21 17.86 0.11
C ARG A 65 -3.88 17.07 0.27
N PRO A 66 -3.34 16.47 -0.82
CA PRO A 66 -2.12 15.66 -0.76
C PRO A 66 -0.86 16.54 -0.65
N THR A 67 -0.72 17.26 0.47
CA THR A 67 0.41 18.18 0.75
C THR A 67 1.03 17.89 2.11
N GLY A 68 2.25 18.35 2.35
CA GLY A 68 2.92 18.18 3.63
C GLY A 68 2.94 16.72 4.08
N ARG A 69 2.40 16.42 5.25
CA ARG A 69 2.29 15.06 5.82
C ARG A 69 1.21 14.20 5.14
N GLY A 70 0.37 14.76 4.30
CA GLY A 70 -0.69 14.09 3.54
C GLY A 70 -0.29 13.70 2.12
N LYS A 71 0.98 13.73 1.75
CA LYS A 71 1.46 13.27 0.43
C LYS A 71 1.26 11.76 0.26
N PRO A 72 1.11 11.26 -0.98
CA PRO A 72 1.12 9.84 -1.27
C PRO A 72 2.32 9.11 -0.65
N SER A 73 2.09 7.89 -0.14
CA SER A 73 3.13 7.09 0.53
C SER A 73 4.34 6.80 -0.38
N ALA A 74 4.12 6.61 -1.68
CA ALA A 74 5.18 6.40 -2.66
C ALA A 74 6.18 7.60 -2.73
N GLU A 75 5.70 8.83 -2.53
CA GLU A 75 6.57 10.00 -2.51
C GLU A 75 7.46 10.04 -1.26
N TYR A 76 6.91 9.67 -0.09
CA TYR A 76 7.70 9.53 1.13
C TYR A 76 8.74 8.43 1.03
N LEU A 77 8.33 7.29 0.45
CA LEU A 77 9.20 6.15 0.26
C LEU A 77 10.42 6.52 -0.62
N ARG A 78 10.18 7.16 -1.77
CA ARG A 78 11.28 7.61 -2.65
C ARG A 78 12.23 8.58 -1.96
N ALA A 79 11.71 9.52 -1.17
CA ALA A 79 12.53 10.44 -0.40
C ALA A 79 13.34 9.69 0.68
N ALA A 80 12.72 8.77 1.41
CA ALA A 80 13.39 7.99 2.44
C ALA A 80 14.52 7.11 1.90
N VAL A 81 14.31 6.50 0.72
CA VAL A 81 15.36 5.72 0.02
C VAL A 81 16.49 6.62 -0.44
N GLY A 82 16.18 7.77 -1.08
CA GLY A 82 17.20 8.74 -1.54
C GLY A 82 18.05 9.31 -0.41
N GLU A 83 17.50 9.37 0.80
CA GLU A 83 18.18 9.86 2.01
C GLU A 83 18.76 8.73 2.88
N ALA A 84 18.75 7.49 2.40
CA ALA A 84 19.22 6.28 3.11
C ALA A 84 18.58 6.10 4.50
N ARG A 85 17.31 6.50 4.66
CA ARG A 85 16.55 6.41 5.93
C ARG A 85 15.56 5.26 5.98
N LEU A 86 15.42 4.51 4.89
CA LEU A 86 14.52 3.37 4.86
C LEU A 86 15.16 2.17 5.54
N ALA A 87 14.50 1.64 6.56
CA ALA A 87 14.85 0.37 7.17
C ALA A 87 13.91 -0.73 6.65
N SER A 88 14.43 -1.96 6.52
CA SER A 88 13.62 -3.15 6.28
C SER A 88 12.65 -3.39 7.45
N ILE A 89 11.45 -3.84 7.14
CA ILE A 89 10.42 -4.14 8.13
C ILE A 89 10.15 -5.64 8.19
N ASN A 90 9.69 -6.22 7.10
CA ASN A 90 9.51 -7.65 6.88
C ASN A 90 9.30 -7.90 5.38
N ALA A 91 9.38 -9.16 4.96
CA ALA A 91 9.33 -9.53 3.55
C ALA A 91 8.05 -9.05 2.82
N ALA A 92 6.90 -8.99 3.49
CA ALA A 92 5.66 -8.52 2.90
C ALA A 92 5.68 -7.00 2.63
N VAL A 93 6.07 -6.22 3.64
CA VAL A 93 6.14 -4.75 3.54
C VAL A 93 7.25 -4.34 2.58
N ASP A 94 8.39 -5.01 2.62
CA ASP A 94 9.53 -4.68 1.76
C ASP A 94 9.21 -5.00 0.28
N ALA A 95 8.46 -6.07 -0.02
CA ALA A 95 7.94 -6.33 -1.37
C ALA A 95 6.98 -5.22 -1.84
N GLY A 96 6.08 -4.77 -0.97
CA GLY A 96 5.22 -3.62 -1.21
C GLY A 96 6.01 -2.33 -1.46
N ASN A 97 7.05 -2.08 -0.64
CA ASN A 97 7.94 -0.93 -0.78
C ASN A 97 8.71 -0.97 -2.11
N VAL A 98 9.26 -2.13 -2.52
CA VAL A 98 9.93 -2.29 -3.82
C VAL A 98 8.98 -1.97 -4.95
N ALA A 99 7.80 -2.58 -4.98
CA ALA A 99 6.81 -2.32 -6.03
C ALA A 99 6.39 -0.84 -6.07
N SER A 100 6.14 -0.23 -4.91
CA SER A 100 5.78 1.19 -4.78
C SER A 100 6.89 2.14 -5.21
N LEU A 101 8.14 1.85 -4.83
CA LEU A 101 9.33 2.66 -5.16
C LEU A 101 9.51 2.82 -6.66
N HIS A 102 9.41 1.71 -7.37
CA HIS A 102 9.68 1.67 -8.82
C HIS A 102 8.46 2.02 -9.66
N SER A 103 7.26 1.61 -9.25
CA SER A 103 6.04 1.98 -9.98
C SER A 103 5.60 3.42 -9.73
N GLY A 104 5.91 4.00 -8.57
CA GLY A 104 5.39 5.30 -8.15
C GLY A 104 3.96 5.25 -7.60
N LEU A 105 3.33 4.08 -7.55
CA LEU A 105 2.00 3.90 -6.98
C LEU A 105 2.06 3.67 -5.47
N PRO A 106 1.17 4.29 -4.68
CA PRO A 106 1.01 3.96 -3.27
C PRO A 106 0.55 2.51 -3.09
N ILE A 107 1.11 1.82 -2.10
CA ILE A 107 0.75 0.45 -1.76
C ILE A 107 0.59 0.34 -0.25
N SER A 108 -0.52 -0.26 0.18
CA SER A 108 -0.76 -0.62 1.59
C SER A 108 -0.54 -2.11 1.79
N VAL A 109 0.07 -2.46 2.92
CA VAL A 109 0.24 -3.86 3.35
C VAL A 109 -0.29 -3.97 4.77
N VAL A 110 -1.45 -4.59 4.92
CA VAL A 110 -2.13 -4.71 6.21
C VAL A 110 -2.25 -6.17 6.63
N ASP A 111 -2.16 -6.41 7.92
CA ASP A 111 -2.37 -7.73 8.54
C ASP A 111 -3.83 -8.14 8.37
N LEU A 112 -4.07 -9.24 7.66
CA LEU A 112 -5.41 -9.71 7.33
C LEU A 112 -6.18 -10.18 8.57
N ASP A 113 -5.50 -10.73 9.58
CA ASP A 113 -6.12 -11.21 10.82
C ASP A 113 -6.56 -10.06 11.74
N ARG A 114 -6.04 -8.86 11.52
CA ARG A 114 -6.41 -7.64 12.26
C ARG A 114 -7.57 -6.87 11.64
N LEU A 115 -7.99 -7.26 10.44
CA LEU A 115 -9.17 -6.67 9.81
C LEU A 115 -10.46 -7.27 10.40
N ARG A 116 -11.48 -6.44 10.52
CA ARG A 116 -12.82 -6.81 11.04
C ARG A 116 -13.85 -6.71 9.92
N PRO A 117 -14.17 -7.81 9.23
CA PRO A 117 -15.18 -7.77 8.15
C PRO A 117 -16.55 -7.24 8.65
N PRO A 118 -17.34 -6.61 7.75
CA PRO A 118 -17.15 -6.55 6.29
C PRO A 118 -16.13 -5.49 5.85
N LEU A 119 -15.34 -5.83 4.84
CA LEU A 119 -14.38 -4.91 4.23
C LEU A 119 -15.04 -4.13 3.10
N ARG A 120 -14.58 -2.88 2.88
CA ARG A 120 -15.01 -2.04 1.76
C ARG A 120 -13.93 -1.04 1.38
N ILE A 121 -13.95 -0.62 0.13
CA ILE A 121 -13.19 0.55 -0.34
C ILE A 121 -14.19 1.69 -0.50
N ASP A 122 -14.03 2.73 0.30
CA ASP A 122 -15.00 3.83 0.38
C ASP A 122 -14.29 5.16 0.71
N VAL A 123 -15.05 6.26 0.64
CA VAL A 123 -14.58 7.60 1.02
C VAL A 123 -15.12 7.94 2.41
N PRO A 124 -14.31 7.96 3.46
CA PRO A 124 -14.75 8.30 4.79
C PRO A 124 -15.29 9.74 4.86
N PRO A 125 -16.33 9.99 5.68
CA PRO A 125 -16.87 11.32 5.88
C PRO A 125 -15.85 12.28 6.52
N ALA A 126 -16.10 13.58 6.39
CA ALA A 126 -15.30 14.62 7.05
C ALA A 126 -15.20 14.37 8.55
N GLY A 127 -14.03 14.57 9.12
CA GLY A 127 -13.74 14.32 10.54
C GLY A 127 -13.32 12.88 10.86
N SER A 128 -13.34 11.98 9.88
CA SER A 128 -12.78 10.63 10.06
C SER A 128 -11.27 10.70 10.26
N SER A 129 -10.76 9.97 11.23
CA SER A 129 -9.32 9.95 11.53
C SER A 129 -8.91 8.61 12.15
N TYR A 130 -7.63 8.31 12.12
CA TYR A 130 -7.05 7.20 12.87
C TYR A 130 -5.61 7.45 13.26
N VAL A 131 -5.15 6.73 14.29
CA VAL A 131 -3.75 6.68 14.71
C VAL A 131 -2.96 5.87 13.68
N PHE A 132 -1.87 6.43 13.16
CA PHE A 132 -1.06 5.80 12.11
C PHE A 132 0.32 5.32 12.58
N ASN A 133 0.73 5.60 13.81
CA ASN A 133 2.01 5.15 14.35
C ASN A 133 1.96 4.87 15.86
N ARG A 134 3.01 4.19 16.36
CA ARG A 134 3.12 3.79 17.77
C ARG A 134 3.21 4.98 18.74
N SER A 135 3.56 6.19 18.29
CA SER A 135 3.58 7.40 19.12
C SER A 135 2.20 8.07 19.28
N GLY A 136 1.13 7.46 18.75
CA GLY A 136 -0.23 7.93 18.88
C GLY A 136 -0.59 9.10 17.97
N GLN A 137 0.22 9.40 16.94
CA GLN A 137 -0.12 10.46 16.00
C GLN A 137 -1.27 10.06 15.10
N SER A 138 -2.24 10.97 14.96
CA SER A 138 -3.42 10.77 14.10
C SER A 138 -3.29 11.47 12.76
N ILE A 139 -4.01 10.96 11.78
CA ILE A 139 -4.21 11.58 10.47
C ILE A 139 -5.70 11.71 10.20
N ASP A 140 -6.13 12.88 9.70
CA ASP A 140 -7.44 13.09 9.12
C ASP A 140 -7.51 12.38 7.76
N VAL A 141 -8.51 11.53 7.57
CA VAL A 141 -8.74 10.75 6.36
C VAL A 141 -10.10 11.06 5.71
N GLY A 142 -10.78 12.08 6.20
CA GLY A 142 -12.03 12.56 5.58
C GLY A 142 -11.81 12.93 4.11
N GLY A 143 -12.64 12.41 3.22
CA GLY A 143 -12.50 12.61 1.78
C GLY A 143 -11.37 11.82 1.10
N LEU A 144 -10.62 11.00 1.82
CA LEU A 144 -9.53 10.19 1.28
C LEU A 144 -10.00 8.75 1.05
N LEU A 145 -10.01 8.29 -0.22
CA LEU A 145 -10.35 6.91 -0.54
C LEU A 145 -9.56 5.94 0.33
N SER A 146 -10.25 5.04 1.01
CA SER A 146 -9.67 4.18 2.04
C SER A 146 -10.25 2.77 2.02
N LEU A 147 -9.45 1.79 2.40
CA LEU A 147 -9.95 0.51 2.89
C LEU A 147 -10.54 0.75 4.28
N GLY A 148 -11.75 0.29 4.47
CA GLY A 148 -12.43 0.27 5.76
C GLY A 148 -12.89 -1.12 6.13
N ASP A 149 -13.05 -1.35 7.40
CA ASP A 149 -13.64 -2.52 8.01
C ASP A 149 -14.76 -2.12 8.99
N GLU A 150 -15.22 -3.01 9.86
CA GLU A 150 -16.27 -2.71 10.84
C GLU A 150 -15.87 -1.59 11.82
N GLU A 151 -14.58 -1.47 12.16
CA GLU A 151 -14.07 -0.44 13.07
C GLU A 151 -13.83 0.93 12.37
N GLY A 152 -13.97 0.98 11.02
CA GLY A 152 -13.80 2.19 10.24
C GLY A 152 -12.61 2.15 9.28
N PRO A 153 -12.17 3.32 8.75
CA PRO A 153 -11.05 3.38 7.80
C PRO A 153 -9.76 2.87 8.44
N CYS A 154 -8.96 2.11 7.68
CA CYS A 154 -7.75 1.48 8.20
C CYS A 154 -6.53 1.51 7.28
N ALA A 155 -6.71 1.72 5.97
CA ALA A 155 -5.58 1.88 5.05
C ALA A 155 -5.94 2.78 3.87
N ASN A 156 -4.96 3.48 3.33
CA ASN A 156 -5.14 4.35 2.16
C ASN A 156 -3.79 4.67 1.49
N ALA A 157 -3.84 5.40 0.39
CA ALA A 157 -2.67 5.79 -0.39
C ALA A 157 -1.66 6.72 0.33
N VAL A 158 -1.90 7.10 1.59
CA VAL A 158 -1.06 8.04 2.34
C VAL A 158 -0.39 7.38 3.55
N LYS A 159 -1.17 6.77 4.43
CA LYS A 159 -0.69 6.10 5.66
C LYS A 159 -1.71 5.08 6.12
N ASP A 160 -1.26 3.93 6.57
CA ASP A 160 -2.10 2.89 7.13
C ASP A 160 -2.27 3.06 8.65
N ALA A 161 -3.44 2.68 9.16
CA ALA A 161 -3.75 2.72 10.58
C ALA A 161 -2.81 1.80 11.37
N GLN A 162 -2.39 2.25 12.55
CA GLN A 162 -1.50 1.46 13.40
C GLN A 162 -2.09 0.11 13.79
N ARG A 163 -3.43 0.04 13.95
CA ARG A 163 -4.12 -1.19 14.38
C ARG A 163 -4.04 -2.34 13.39
N THR A 164 -3.91 -2.04 12.09
CA THR A 164 -3.86 -3.05 11.02
C THR A 164 -2.47 -3.28 10.45
N LYS A 165 -1.43 -2.64 11.00
CA LYS A 165 -0.06 -2.88 10.54
C LYS A 165 0.41 -4.29 10.89
N THR A 166 1.28 -4.82 10.03
CA THR A 166 1.96 -6.08 10.24
C THR A 166 2.92 -6.01 11.43
N ASP A 167 3.17 -7.17 12.04
CA ASP A 167 4.22 -7.40 13.02
C ASP A 167 4.88 -8.77 12.82
N GLU A 168 5.69 -9.18 13.78
CA GLU A 168 6.40 -10.47 13.73
C GLU A 168 5.46 -11.68 13.74
N GLY A 169 4.26 -11.54 14.32
CA GLY A 169 3.23 -12.60 14.39
C GLY A 169 2.37 -12.72 13.14
N THR A 170 2.41 -11.74 12.23
CA THR A 170 1.62 -11.74 10.99
C THR A 170 2.00 -12.90 10.09
N SER A 171 1.04 -13.68 9.63
CA SER A 171 1.24 -14.76 8.65
C SER A 171 0.48 -14.56 7.33
N GLN A 172 -0.46 -13.63 7.30
CA GLN A 172 -1.21 -13.28 6.10
C GLN A 172 -1.51 -11.78 6.02
N VAL A 173 -1.44 -11.26 4.81
CA VAL A 173 -1.64 -9.83 4.55
C VAL A 173 -2.64 -9.61 3.42
N LEU A 174 -3.39 -8.50 3.49
CA LEU A 174 -4.06 -7.90 2.36
C LEU A 174 -3.18 -6.78 1.83
N VAL A 175 -2.82 -6.87 0.56
CA VAL A 175 -2.05 -5.84 -0.14
C VAL A 175 -2.97 -5.08 -1.09
N VAL A 176 -2.93 -3.75 -1.02
CA VAL A 176 -3.75 -2.85 -1.83
C VAL A 176 -2.85 -1.97 -2.67
N VAL A 177 -2.92 -2.11 -4.00
CA VAL A 177 -2.29 -1.17 -4.94
C VAL A 177 -3.30 -0.07 -5.26
N TRP A 178 -3.03 1.15 -4.81
CA TRP A 178 -3.84 2.34 -5.07
C TRP A 178 -3.44 2.95 -6.41
N GLY A 179 -3.86 2.28 -7.47
CA GLY A 179 -3.49 2.65 -8.83
C GLY A 179 -4.42 3.66 -9.46
N VAL A 180 -3.96 4.21 -10.57
CA VAL A 180 -4.69 5.14 -11.45
C VAL A 180 -4.95 4.46 -12.79
N ALA A 181 -6.05 4.86 -13.46
CA ALA A 181 -6.43 4.28 -14.75
C ALA A 181 -5.42 4.60 -15.85
N GLU A 182 -4.79 5.77 -15.77
CA GLU A 182 -3.77 6.20 -16.72
C GLU A 182 -2.40 6.40 -16.04
N PRO A 183 -1.30 5.92 -16.65
CA PRO A 183 -1.23 5.21 -17.94
C PRO A 183 -1.89 3.83 -17.89
N ALA A 184 -2.61 3.49 -18.97
CA ALA A 184 -3.33 2.23 -19.06
C ALA A 184 -2.41 1.02 -18.81
N GLY A 185 -2.85 0.08 -17.97
CA GLY A 185 -2.11 -1.14 -17.65
C GLY A 185 -1.01 -0.99 -16.59
N HIS A 186 -0.59 0.23 -16.23
CA HIS A 186 0.50 0.44 -15.26
C HIS A 186 0.16 -0.13 -13.86
N ALA A 187 -1.06 0.10 -13.38
CA ALA A 187 -1.49 -0.45 -12.09
C ALA A 187 -1.56 -1.98 -12.10
N ALA A 188 -2.06 -2.57 -13.20
CA ALA A 188 -2.12 -4.02 -13.37
C ALA A 188 -0.70 -4.64 -13.44
N ALA A 189 0.22 -4.02 -14.17
CA ALA A 189 1.62 -4.43 -14.23
C ALA A 189 2.30 -4.33 -12.84
N THR A 190 2.01 -3.26 -12.08
CA THR A 190 2.50 -3.11 -10.69
C THR A 190 2.00 -4.24 -9.80
N ALA A 191 0.71 -4.55 -9.86
CA ALA A 191 0.13 -5.64 -9.08
C ALA A 191 0.67 -7.01 -9.52
N GLY A 192 0.93 -7.21 -10.82
CA GLY A 192 1.58 -8.41 -11.37
C GLY A 192 2.96 -8.61 -10.77
N TRP A 193 3.82 -7.60 -10.90
CA TRP A 193 5.18 -7.66 -10.37
C TRP A 193 5.22 -7.81 -8.85
N LEU A 194 4.35 -7.10 -8.11
CA LEU A 194 4.24 -7.27 -6.67
C LEU A 194 3.94 -8.73 -6.28
N ARG A 195 3.02 -9.40 -6.99
CA ARG A 195 2.73 -10.82 -6.73
C ARG A 195 3.95 -11.71 -6.99
N GLU A 196 4.72 -11.44 -8.03
CA GLU A 196 5.98 -12.17 -8.31
C GLU A 196 6.98 -11.98 -7.17
N LEU A 197 7.15 -10.75 -6.65
CA LEU A 197 8.02 -10.47 -5.51
C LEU A 197 7.57 -11.24 -4.25
N LEU A 198 6.26 -11.23 -3.95
CA LEU A 198 5.68 -11.93 -2.80
C LEU A 198 5.87 -13.45 -2.91
N VAL A 199 5.58 -14.04 -4.08
CA VAL A 199 5.79 -15.47 -4.33
C VAL A 199 7.26 -15.85 -4.18
N ARG A 200 8.16 -15.07 -4.77
CA ARG A 200 9.61 -15.29 -4.64
C ARG A 200 10.10 -15.13 -3.19
N ALA A 201 9.41 -14.31 -2.39
CA ALA A 201 9.67 -14.15 -0.95
C ALA A 201 8.98 -15.24 -0.08
N GLY A 202 8.41 -16.28 -0.69
CA GLY A 202 7.86 -17.45 -0.01
C GLY A 202 6.37 -17.42 0.29
N ALA A 203 5.62 -16.44 -0.24
CA ALA A 203 4.18 -16.38 -0.04
C ALA A 203 3.41 -17.22 -1.08
N VAL A 204 2.24 -17.72 -0.68
CA VAL A 204 1.17 -18.11 -1.59
C VAL A 204 0.25 -16.91 -1.78
N VAL A 205 -0.06 -16.54 -3.03
CA VAL A 205 -0.84 -15.35 -3.35
C VAL A 205 -2.18 -15.69 -3.98
N GLU A 206 -3.19 -14.87 -3.68
CA GLU A 206 -4.56 -14.98 -4.20
C GLU A 206 -5.01 -13.57 -4.63
N VAL A 207 -5.54 -13.45 -5.85
CA VAL A 207 -6.15 -12.20 -6.32
C VAL A 207 -7.55 -12.09 -5.75
N VAL A 208 -7.86 -10.93 -5.18
CA VAL A 208 -9.20 -10.61 -4.69
C VAL A 208 -9.94 -9.85 -5.78
N GLY A 209 -11.08 -10.39 -6.20
CA GLY A 209 -11.96 -9.80 -7.21
C GLY A 209 -13.10 -9.01 -6.59
#